data_4ef90a33aaa3bf06c465874978a25469
#
_entry.id   4ef90a33aaa3bf06c465874978a25469
#
_cell.length_a   1.000
_cell.length_b   1.000
_cell.length_c   1.000
_cell.angle_alpha   90.00
_cell.angle_beta   90.00
_cell.angle_gamma   90.00
#
_symmetry.space_group_name_H-M   'P 1'
#
loop_
_entity.id
_entity.type
_entity.pdbx_description
1 polymer ?
#
loop_
_entity_poly.entity_id
_entity_poly.type
_entity_poly.pdbx_seq_one_letter_code
_entity_poly.pdbx_strand_id
1 'polypeptide(L)'
;MDITGIVLAGGMSSRMGTNKAELLIEGQTVVQRIASEMSAVASRVIISAQDTEAYAYTGLEVVADLHPRQGPLAGLYAGMQASRTEWNLVCACDMPLLHAGVFRALAACIPEQADEEQLLKERPQSYEGAAKPLKAVVPTVNGRLQPLAAIYHISVLPALEACLQQQNLRVQDWLKGMHVYEISSSPTYGWDPKEAEQLFMNMNRPEDYIQVCRLLSQE
;
A
#
# COMPACT_ATOMS: atom_id res chain seq x y z
N MET A 1 0.22 1.14 18.63
CA MET A 1 1.30 0.58 17.77
C MET A 1 1.74 1.64 16.79
N ASP A 2 3.05 1.81 16.60
CA ASP A 2 3.59 2.77 15.62
C ASP A 2 3.67 2.13 14.23
N ILE A 3 3.16 2.87 13.24
CA ILE A 3 3.16 2.46 11.82
C ILE A 3 3.82 3.57 11.00
N THR A 4 4.70 3.20 10.08
CA THR A 4 5.20 4.10 9.03
C THR A 4 4.34 3.96 7.78
N GLY A 5 3.83 5.07 7.26
CA GLY A 5 3.18 5.14 5.95
C GLY A 5 4.24 5.28 4.83
N ILE A 6 4.10 4.51 3.77
CA ILE A 6 4.97 4.56 2.59
C ILE A 6 4.12 4.81 1.36
N VAL A 7 4.23 6.01 0.79
CA VAL A 7 3.57 6.34 -0.47
C VAL A 7 4.52 6.00 -1.63
N LEU A 8 4.10 5.10 -2.50
CA LEU A 8 4.88 4.74 -3.69
C LEU A 8 4.55 5.71 -4.83
N ALA A 9 5.39 6.71 -5.02
CA ALA A 9 5.26 7.74 -6.05
C ALA A 9 6.16 7.48 -7.27
N GLY A 10 6.79 6.31 -7.35
CA GLY A 10 7.62 5.87 -8.46
C GLY A 10 6.80 5.23 -9.57
N GLY A 11 7.19 5.49 -10.82
CA GLY A 11 6.62 4.86 -12.00
C GLY A 11 6.44 5.87 -13.14
N MET A 12 7.08 5.60 -14.28
CA MET A 12 6.82 6.38 -15.48
C MET A 12 5.43 6.09 -16.00
N SER A 13 4.50 7.04 -15.83
CA SER A 13 3.15 7.00 -16.39
C SER A 13 3.17 7.20 -17.91
N SER A 14 3.82 6.27 -18.63
CA SER A 14 4.01 6.37 -20.08
C SER A 14 2.71 6.50 -20.87
N ARG A 15 1.59 6.06 -20.29
CA ARG A 15 0.24 6.12 -20.92
C ARG A 15 -0.50 7.41 -20.66
N MET A 16 -0.19 8.12 -19.56
CA MET A 16 -0.85 9.37 -19.19
C MET A 16 -0.07 10.62 -19.64
N GLY A 17 1.20 10.46 -20.07
CA GLY A 17 2.07 11.57 -20.46
C GLY A 17 2.47 12.53 -19.32
N THR A 18 1.90 12.32 -18.12
CA THR A 18 2.15 13.12 -16.92
C THR A 18 2.36 12.22 -15.71
N ASN A 19 3.05 12.74 -14.70
CA ASN A 19 3.24 12.04 -13.43
C ASN A 19 1.91 11.96 -12.66
N LYS A 20 1.40 10.75 -12.47
CA LYS A 20 0.11 10.53 -11.79
C LYS A 20 0.08 11.08 -10.36
N ALA A 21 1.20 10.97 -9.65
CA ALA A 21 1.32 11.42 -8.28
C ALA A 21 1.13 12.95 -8.12
N GLU A 22 1.38 13.72 -9.21
CA GLU A 22 1.27 15.18 -9.24
C GLU A 22 -0.07 15.68 -9.81
N LEU A 23 -0.94 14.80 -10.30
CA LEU A 23 -2.27 15.20 -10.75
C LEU A 23 -3.06 15.80 -9.59
N LEU A 24 -3.79 16.88 -9.88
CA LEU A 24 -4.59 17.59 -8.88
C LEU A 24 -6.00 17.01 -8.79
N ILE A 25 -6.38 16.62 -7.58
CA ILE A 25 -7.75 16.23 -7.22
C ILE A 25 -8.18 17.15 -6.09
N GLU A 26 -9.25 17.91 -6.31
CA GLU A 26 -9.79 18.89 -5.33
C GLU A 26 -8.72 19.85 -4.76
N GLY A 27 -7.78 20.29 -5.62
CA GLY A 27 -6.73 21.23 -5.26
C GLY A 27 -5.51 20.63 -4.54
N GLN A 28 -5.50 19.33 -4.29
CA GLN A 28 -4.35 18.60 -3.74
C GLN A 28 -3.76 17.65 -4.80
N THR A 29 -2.45 17.44 -4.76
CA THR A 29 -1.86 16.38 -5.58
C THR A 29 -2.24 15.01 -5.04
N VAL A 30 -2.30 14.01 -5.91
CA VAL A 30 -2.62 12.61 -5.52
C VAL A 30 -1.70 12.14 -4.39
N VAL A 31 -0.40 12.44 -4.46
CA VAL A 31 0.55 12.07 -3.40
C VAL A 31 0.22 12.73 -2.07
N GLN A 32 -0.15 14.03 -2.07
CA GLN A 32 -0.56 14.74 -0.85
C GLN A 32 -1.85 14.16 -0.26
N ARG A 33 -2.84 13.86 -1.11
CA ARG A 33 -4.11 13.24 -0.69
C ARG A 33 -3.86 11.90 -0.01
N ILE A 34 -3.14 10.99 -0.65
CA ILE A 34 -2.83 9.67 -0.07
C ILE A 34 -2.03 9.82 1.23
N ALA A 35 -1.02 10.68 1.26
CA ALA A 35 -0.23 10.92 2.46
C ALA A 35 -1.07 11.47 3.62
N SER A 36 -2.02 12.37 3.35
CA SER A 36 -2.96 12.89 4.33
C SER A 36 -3.84 11.80 4.92
N GLU A 37 -4.42 10.94 4.08
CA GLU A 37 -5.24 9.82 4.52
C GLU A 37 -4.43 8.80 5.36
N MET A 38 -3.19 8.53 4.96
CA MET A 38 -2.30 7.64 5.72
C MET A 38 -1.90 8.22 7.06
N SER A 39 -1.76 9.55 7.18
CA SER A 39 -1.39 10.23 8.43
C SER A 39 -2.45 10.08 9.53
N ALA A 40 -3.67 9.67 9.21
CA ALA A 40 -4.69 9.34 10.20
C ALA A 40 -4.43 8.00 10.94
N VAL A 41 -3.47 7.22 10.47
CA VAL A 41 -3.12 5.87 10.98
C VAL A 41 -1.63 5.75 11.27
N ALA A 42 -0.80 6.31 10.42
CA ALA A 42 0.65 6.24 10.52
C ALA A 42 1.21 7.42 11.35
N SER A 43 2.15 7.14 12.25
CA SER A 43 2.85 8.17 13.03
C SER A 43 3.86 8.97 12.19
N ARG A 44 4.26 8.44 11.04
CA ARG A 44 5.18 9.05 10.07
C ARG A 44 4.79 8.59 8.68
N VAL A 45 4.82 9.51 7.71
CA VAL A 45 4.62 9.19 6.29
C VAL A 45 5.87 9.58 5.51
N ILE A 46 6.34 8.68 4.65
CA ILE A 46 7.45 8.89 3.72
C ILE A 46 7.00 8.61 2.28
N ILE A 47 7.61 9.30 1.34
CA ILE A 47 7.37 9.12 -0.08
C ILE A 47 8.58 8.37 -0.67
N SER A 48 8.33 7.26 -1.35
CA SER A 48 9.37 6.58 -2.14
C SER A 48 9.23 6.96 -3.61
N ALA A 49 10.28 7.57 -4.18
CA ALA A 49 10.27 8.09 -5.54
C ALA A 49 11.65 7.97 -6.19
N GLN A 50 11.71 8.02 -7.53
CA GLN A 50 12.98 8.10 -8.27
C GLN A 50 13.57 9.51 -8.22
N ASP A 51 12.75 10.54 -8.37
CA ASP A 51 13.11 11.93 -8.24
C ASP A 51 12.63 12.46 -6.89
N THR A 52 13.57 12.66 -5.97
CA THR A 52 13.25 13.13 -4.61
C THR A 52 12.90 14.60 -4.57
N GLU A 53 13.44 15.41 -5.48
CA GLU A 53 13.19 16.84 -5.52
C GLU A 53 11.77 17.16 -6.01
N ALA A 54 11.22 16.32 -6.88
CA ALA A 54 9.87 16.48 -7.40
C ALA A 54 8.79 16.56 -6.32
N TYR A 55 9.04 15.99 -5.13
CA TYR A 55 8.08 15.94 -4.03
C TYR A 55 8.47 16.79 -2.81
N ALA A 56 9.52 17.62 -2.91
CA ALA A 56 9.96 18.51 -1.83
C ALA A 56 8.84 19.46 -1.34
N TYR A 57 7.93 19.85 -2.24
CA TYR A 57 6.78 20.70 -1.93
C TYR A 57 5.78 20.08 -0.93
N THR A 58 5.83 18.78 -0.73
CA THR A 58 4.94 18.09 0.22
C THR A 58 5.33 18.31 1.67
N GLY A 59 6.58 18.71 1.92
CA GLY A 59 7.16 18.81 3.27
C GLY A 59 7.39 17.45 3.96
N LEU A 60 7.13 16.34 3.28
CA LEU A 60 7.37 14.99 3.78
C LEU A 60 8.79 14.51 3.47
N GLU A 61 9.25 13.52 4.21
CA GLU A 61 10.50 12.84 3.87
C GLU A 61 10.34 12.06 2.57
N VAL A 62 11.28 12.28 1.64
CA VAL A 62 11.31 11.60 0.35
C VAL A 62 12.55 10.73 0.28
N VAL A 63 12.39 9.44 0.00
CA VAL A 63 13.48 8.47 -0.13
C VAL A 63 13.64 8.05 -1.59
N ALA A 64 14.91 7.96 -2.02
CA ALA A 64 15.22 7.57 -3.38
C ALA A 64 15.02 6.06 -3.60
N ASP A 65 14.31 5.71 -4.68
CA ASP A 65 14.33 4.36 -5.21
C ASP A 65 15.70 4.10 -5.88
N LEU A 66 16.54 3.33 -5.21
CA LEU A 66 17.89 3.00 -5.64
C LEU A 66 17.94 1.90 -6.72
N HIS A 67 16.81 1.30 -7.04
CA HIS A 67 16.69 0.25 -8.07
C HIS A 67 15.77 0.70 -9.22
N PRO A 68 16.17 1.70 -10.00
CA PRO A 68 15.33 2.27 -11.04
C PRO A 68 14.88 1.20 -12.04
N ARG A 69 13.62 1.31 -12.48
CA ARG A 69 12.98 0.36 -13.42
C ARG A 69 12.70 -1.05 -12.90
N GLN A 70 12.87 -1.29 -11.61
CA GLN A 70 12.51 -2.58 -11.02
C GLN A 70 11.08 -2.61 -10.44
N GLY A 71 10.25 -1.67 -10.86
CA GLY A 71 8.82 -1.66 -10.54
C GLY A 71 8.51 -1.33 -9.07
N PRO A 72 7.30 -1.64 -8.59
CA PRO A 72 6.86 -1.22 -7.27
C PRO A 72 7.63 -1.87 -6.10
N LEU A 73 8.24 -3.05 -6.30
CA LEU A 73 9.04 -3.70 -5.26
C LEU A 73 10.28 -2.87 -4.88
N ALA A 74 10.86 -2.15 -5.84
CA ALA A 74 12.01 -1.28 -5.59
C ALA A 74 11.64 -0.09 -4.69
N GLY A 75 10.56 0.59 -5.02
CA GLY A 75 10.04 1.67 -4.18
C GLY A 75 9.62 1.19 -2.78
N LEU A 76 9.00 0.01 -2.71
CA LEU A 76 8.64 -0.62 -1.43
C LEU A 76 9.89 -0.90 -0.59
N TYR A 77 10.93 -1.46 -1.18
CA TYR A 77 12.18 -1.74 -0.52
C TYR A 77 12.84 -0.46 0.02
N ALA A 78 12.93 0.58 -0.79
CA ALA A 78 13.50 1.87 -0.39
C ALA A 78 12.72 2.48 0.79
N GLY A 79 11.39 2.50 0.71
CA GLY A 79 10.53 3.00 1.77
C GLY A 79 10.67 2.20 3.06
N MET A 80 10.68 0.88 3.00
CA MET A 80 10.83 0.02 4.17
C MET A 80 12.22 0.10 4.78
N GLN A 81 13.28 0.29 4.00
CA GLN A 81 14.63 0.54 4.54
C GLN A 81 14.72 1.84 5.34
N ALA A 82 13.99 2.88 4.94
CA ALA A 82 13.94 4.15 5.66
C ALA A 82 12.97 4.12 6.85
N SER A 83 12.14 3.11 6.96
CA SER A 83 11.20 2.95 8.06
C SER A 83 11.90 2.72 9.39
N ARG A 84 11.22 3.17 10.47
CA ARG A 84 11.68 2.97 11.85
C ARG A 84 10.70 2.16 12.69
N THR A 85 9.69 1.59 12.05
CA THR A 85 8.61 0.83 12.71
C THR A 85 8.59 -0.61 12.19
N GLU A 86 8.07 -1.51 13.00
CA GLU A 86 7.92 -2.91 12.60
C GLU A 86 6.88 -3.10 11.51
N TRP A 87 5.80 -2.32 11.55
CA TRP A 87 4.73 -2.38 10.57
C TRP A 87 4.71 -1.16 9.66
N ASN A 88 4.47 -1.39 8.39
CA ASN A 88 4.55 -0.40 7.33
C ASN A 88 3.30 -0.45 6.46
N LEU A 89 2.52 0.62 6.48
CA LEU A 89 1.38 0.82 5.60
C LEU A 89 1.86 1.33 4.25
N VAL A 90 1.53 0.63 3.19
CA VAL A 90 1.96 0.95 1.83
C VAL A 90 0.77 1.33 0.98
N CYS A 91 0.88 2.39 0.20
CA CYS A 91 -0.10 2.77 -0.80
C CYS A 91 0.58 3.33 -2.05
N ALA A 92 0.19 2.82 -3.23
CA ALA A 92 0.64 3.37 -4.50
C ALA A 92 -0.23 4.54 -4.94
N CYS A 93 0.37 5.51 -5.64
CA CYS A 93 -0.32 6.70 -6.14
C CYS A 93 -1.34 6.44 -7.25
N ASP A 94 -1.57 5.21 -7.64
CA ASP A 94 -2.58 4.88 -8.64
C ASP A 94 -3.96 4.53 -8.05
N MET A 95 -4.13 4.57 -6.73
CA MET A 95 -5.39 4.30 -6.02
C MET A 95 -5.84 5.53 -5.19
N PRO A 96 -6.20 6.65 -5.83
CA PRO A 96 -6.45 7.94 -5.16
C PRO A 96 -7.75 8.01 -4.35
N LEU A 97 -8.63 7.01 -4.45
CA LEU A 97 -9.90 6.95 -3.71
C LEU A 97 -9.75 6.24 -2.35
N LEU A 98 -8.59 5.66 -2.05
CA LEU A 98 -8.34 5.08 -0.74
C LEU A 98 -8.31 6.17 0.33
N HIS A 99 -8.98 5.90 1.45
CA HIS A 99 -9.15 6.83 2.56
C HIS A 99 -8.77 6.20 3.91
N ALA A 100 -8.69 7.01 4.93
CA ALA A 100 -8.28 6.61 6.29
C ALA A 100 -9.10 5.44 6.87
N GLY A 101 -10.37 5.30 6.49
CA GLY A 101 -11.21 4.16 6.93
C GLY A 101 -10.63 2.80 6.50
N VAL A 102 -10.20 2.70 5.25
CA VAL A 102 -9.53 1.49 4.73
C VAL A 102 -8.23 1.22 5.47
N PHE A 103 -7.40 2.25 5.66
CA PHE A 103 -6.12 2.12 6.33
C PHE A 103 -6.26 1.74 7.81
N ARG A 104 -7.27 2.27 8.53
CA ARG A 104 -7.60 1.85 9.90
C ARG A 104 -8.03 0.40 9.97
N ALA A 105 -8.84 -0.05 9.01
CA ALA A 105 -9.27 -1.44 8.95
C ALA A 105 -8.09 -2.40 8.75
N LEU A 106 -7.13 -2.04 7.90
CA LEU A 106 -5.89 -2.82 7.73
C LEU A 106 -5.06 -2.84 9.02
N ALA A 107 -4.90 -1.70 9.66
CA ALA A 107 -4.13 -1.58 10.91
C ALA A 107 -4.77 -2.39 12.06
N ALA A 108 -6.10 -2.44 12.12
CA ALA A 108 -6.82 -3.23 13.13
C ALA A 108 -6.62 -4.75 12.99
N CYS A 109 -6.12 -5.22 11.84
CA CYS A 109 -5.80 -6.63 11.61
C CYS A 109 -4.36 -6.99 11.99
N ILE A 110 -3.56 -6.03 12.45
CA ILE A 110 -2.22 -6.30 12.99
C ILE A 110 -2.39 -6.90 14.39
N PRO A 111 -1.82 -8.08 14.68
CA PRO A 111 -1.92 -8.66 16.01
C PRO A 111 -1.22 -7.77 17.04
N GLU A 112 -1.88 -7.48 18.14
CA GLU A 112 -1.18 -7.06 19.35
C GLU A 112 -0.34 -8.25 19.83
N GLN A 113 0.84 -8.01 20.41
CA GLN A 113 1.80 -9.08 20.77
C GLN A 113 1.20 -10.21 21.65
N ALA A 114 0.02 -10.00 22.22
CA ALA A 114 -0.72 -11.00 23.02
C ALA A 114 -1.67 -11.91 22.21
N ASP A 115 -2.01 -11.53 20.98
CA ASP A 115 -3.13 -12.16 20.23
C ASP A 115 -2.70 -13.03 19.03
N GLU A 116 -1.38 -13.26 18.83
CA GLU A 116 -0.93 -14.20 17.77
C GLU A 116 -1.58 -15.59 17.87
N GLU A 117 -1.87 -16.06 19.10
CA GLU A 117 -2.57 -17.34 19.32
C GLU A 117 -4.06 -17.30 18.91
N GLN A 118 -4.72 -16.16 19.00
CA GLN A 118 -6.15 -16.04 18.70
C GLN A 118 -6.38 -15.92 17.20
N LEU A 119 -5.54 -15.19 16.47
CA LEU A 119 -5.53 -15.15 15.01
C LEU A 119 -5.21 -16.52 14.38
N LEU A 120 -4.48 -17.38 15.11
CA LEU A 120 -4.21 -18.76 14.71
C LEU A 120 -5.47 -19.63 14.76
N LYS A 121 -6.46 -19.31 15.60
CA LYS A 121 -7.70 -20.10 15.78
C LYS A 121 -8.81 -19.76 14.78
N GLU A 122 -8.79 -18.56 14.22
CA GLU A 122 -9.81 -18.05 13.27
C GLU A 122 -9.43 -18.24 11.78
N ARG A 123 -8.38 -19.02 11.51
CA ARG A 123 -7.88 -19.27 10.15
C ARG A 123 -8.85 -20.09 9.31
N PRO A 124 -9.03 -19.76 8.03
CA PRO A 124 -9.57 -20.70 7.06
C PRO A 124 -8.68 -21.96 7.00
N GLN A 125 -9.28 -23.12 6.99
CA GLN A 125 -8.62 -24.45 7.02
C GLN A 125 -7.66 -24.77 5.86
N SER A 126 -7.40 -23.84 4.95
CA SER A 126 -6.53 -24.03 3.78
C SER A 126 -5.03 -23.80 4.04
N TYR A 127 -4.62 -23.44 5.27
CA TYR A 127 -3.21 -23.23 5.63
C TYR A 127 -2.72 -24.29 6.62
N GLU A 128 -2.43 -25.48 6.15
CA GLU A 128 -1.63 -26.48 6.88
C GLU A 128 -0.13 -26.12 6.82
N GLY A 129 0.40 -25.56 7.89
CA GLY A 129 1.83 -25.32 8.05
C GLY A 129 2.12 -24.71 9.43
N ALA A 130 3.27 -25.04 10.01
CA ALA A 130 3.72 -24.53 11.31
C ALA A 130 3.47 -23.02 11.43
N ALA A 131 3.07 -22.57 12.61
CA ALA A 131 2.70 -21.17 12.89
C ALA A 131 3.81 -20.20 12.50
N LYS A 132 3.78 -19.75 11.24
CA LYS A 132 4.69 -18.69 10.78
C LYS A 132 4.13 -17.34 11.25
N PRO A 133 4.95 -16.45 11.77
CA PRO A 133 4.49 -15.12 12.16
C PRO A 133 3.86 -14.39 10.97
N LEU A 134 2.82 -13.61 11.24
CA LEU A 134 2.17 -12.78 10.22
C LEU A 134 3.18 -11.81 9.61
N LYS A 135 3.19 -11.71 8.29
CA LYS A 135 4.11 -10.86 7.54
C LYS A 135 3.42 -9.73 6.79
N ALA A 136 2.16 -9.90 6.46
CA ALA A 136 1.39 -8.91 5.71
C ALA A 136 -0.11 -9.01 5.99
N VAL A 137 -0.78 -7.86 5.92
CA VAL A 137 -2.24 -7.72 5.84
C VAL A 137 -2.55 -7.12 4.49
N VAL A 138 -3.24 -7.87 3.63
CA VAL A 138 -3.47 -7.50 2.23
C VAL A 138 -4.96 -7.54 1.90
N PRO A 139 -5.54 -6.45 1.38
CA PRO A 139 -6.92 -6.45 0.92
C PRO A 139 -7.13 -7.38 -0.27
N THR A 140 -8.29 -8.00 -0.31
CA THR A 140 -8.78 -8.77 -1.46
C THR A 140 -10.06 -8.14 -1.99
N VAL A 141 -10.06 -7.75 -3.26
CA VAL A 141 -11.21 -7.17 -3.96
C VAL A 141 -11.53 -8.06 -5.15
N ASN A 142 -12.76 -8.57 -5.22
CA ASN A 142 -13.21 -9.50 -6.27
C ASN A 142 -12.24 -10.70 -6.44
N GLY A 143 -11.72 -11.25 -5.33
CA GLY A 143 -10.77 -12.37 -5.34
C GLY A 143 -9.35 -12.02 -5.79
N ARG A 144 -9.02 -10.73 -5.91
CA ARG A 144 -7.69 -10.26 -6.30
C ARG A 144 -7.03 -9.50 -5.16
N LEU A 145 -5.85 -9.92 -4.76
CA LEU A 145 -5.02 -9.22 -3.77
C LEU A 145 -4.64 -7.82 -4.26
N GLN A 146 -4.62 -6.87 -3.32
CA GLN A 146 -4.22 -5.47 -3.52
C GLN A 146 -2.90 -5.17 -2.81
N PRO A 147 -1.77 -5.73 -3.25
CA PRO A 147 -0.52 -5.70 -2.52
C PRO A 147 0.13 -4.30 -2.44
N LEU A 148 -0.31 -3.37 -3.27
CA LEU A 148 0.18 -1.98 -3.24
C LEU A 148 -0.73 -1.04 -2.45
N ALA A 149 -1.69 -1.61 -1.68
CA ALA A 149 -2.49 -0.94 -0.67
C ALA A 149 -2.61 -1.87 0.55
N ALA A 150 -1.51 -2.13 1.25
CA ALA A 150 -1.38 -3.20 2.22
C ALA A 150 -0.47 -2.81 3.39
N ILE A 151 -0.43 -3.63 4.43
CA ILE A 151 0.50 -3.47 5.54
C ILE A 151 1.50 -4.63 5.54
N TYR A 152 2.79 -4.31 5.74
CA TYR A 152 3.89 -5.26 5.76
C TYR A 152 4.73 -5.13 7.03
N HIS A 153 5.08 -6.26 7.62
CA HIS A 153 6.05 -6.31 8.71
C HIS A 153 7.47 -6.15 8.17
N ILE A 154 8.33 -5.43 8.87
CA ILE A 154 9.71 -5.11 8.43
C ILE A 154 10.54 -6.36 8.11
N SER A 155 10.25 -7.49 8.72
CA SER A 155 10.95 -8.76 8.49
C SER A 155 10.78 -9.34 7.08
N VAL A 156 9.99 -8.71 6.19
CA VAL A 156 9.91 -9.09 4.76
C VAL A 156 11.06 -8.51 3.93
N LEU A 157 11.81 -7.55 4.47
CA LEU A 157 12.91 -6.87 3.76
C LEU A 157 13.93 -7.83 3.12
N PRO A 158 14.45 -8.87 3.80
CA PRO A 158 15.41 -9.77 3.17
C PRO A 158 14.85 -10.53 1.96
N ALA A 159 13.58 -10.93 2.03
CA ALA A 159 12.92 -11.60 0.91
C ALA A 159 12.66 -10.63 -0.26
N LEU A 160 12.35 -9.37 0.04
CA LEU A 160 12.16 -8.31 -0.94
C LEU A 160 13.48 -7.98 -1.66
N GLU A 161 14.58 -7.87 -0.91
CA GLU A 161 15.91 -7.67 -1.46
C GLU A 161 16.34 -8.84 -2.38
N ALA A 162 16.10 -10.07 -1.97
CA ALA A 162 16.38 -11.24 -2.79
C ALA A 162 15.60 -11.22 -4.11
N CYS A 163 14.33 -10.79 -4.10
CA CYS A 163 13.52 -10.63 -5.33
C CYS A 163 14.12 -9.59 -6.28
N LEU A 164 14.60 -8.44 -5.75
CA LEU A 164 15.24 -7.40 -6.54
C LEU A 164 16.55 -7.90 -7.17
N GLN A 165 17.40 -8.58 -6.39
CA GLN A 165 18.65 -9.16 -6.86
C GLN A 165 18.46 -10.22 -7.94
N GLN A 166 17.41 -11.03 -7.81
CA GLN A 166 17.05 -12.10 -8.77
C GLN A 166 16.22 -11.58 -9.96
N GLN A 167 15.88 -10.30 -9.99
CA GLN A 167 14.97 -9.69 -10.96
C GLN A 167 13.58 -10.36 -11.03
N ASN A 168 13.14 -10.96 -9.93
CA ASN A 168 11.77 -11.46 -9.79
C ASN A 168 10.87 -10.33 -9.29
N LEU A 169 10.42 -9.49 -10.21
CA LEU A 169 9.75 -8.22 -9.91
C LEU A 169 8.22 -8.33 -9.80
N ARG A 170 7.67 -9.53 -9.83
CA ARG A 170 6.23 -9.74 -9.67
C ARG A 170 5.84 -9.74 -8.20
N VAL A 171 5.09 -8.73 -7.78
CA VAL A 171 4.62 -8.59 -6.38
C VAL A 171 3.86 -9.84 -5.91
N GLN A 172 3.06 -10.43 -6.76
CA GLN A 172 2.31 -11.65 -6.43
C GLN A 172 3.21 -12.86 -6.16
N ASP A 173 4.34 -12.98 -6.86
CA ASP A 173 5.28 -14.07 -6.63
C ASP A 173 6.05 -13.88 -5.33
N TRP A 174 6.38 -12.64 -4.97
CA TRP A 174 6.96 -12.28 -3.68
C TRP A 174 6.02 -12.63 -2.52
N LEU A 175 4.71 -12.38 -2.66
CA LEU A 175 3.72 -12.69 -1.62
C LEU A 175 3.54 -14.19 -1.37
N LYS A 176 3.71 -15.07 -2.36
CA LYS A 176 3.51 -16.53 -2.22
C LYS A 176 4.37 -17.19 -1.14
N GLY A 177 5.50 -16.60 -0.79
CA GLY A 177 6.41 -17.11 0.25
C GLY A 177 6.05 -16.68 1.68
N MET A 178 5.03 -15.86 1.86
CA MET A 178 4.71 -15.20 3.12
C MET A 178 3.45 -15.73 3.77
N HIS A 179 3.38 -15.56 5.10
CA HIS A 179 2.11 -15.64 5.81
C HIS A 179 1.38 -14.29 5.67
N VAL A 180 0.33 -14.29 4.87
CA VAL A 180 -0.50 -13.13 4.56
C VAL A 180 -1.88 -13.31 5.20
N TYR A 181 -2.35 -12.31 5.92
CA TYR A 181 -3.75 -12.21 6.31
C TYR A 181 -4.50 -11.45 5.22
N GLU A 182 -5.41 -12.17 4.55
CA GLU A 182 -6.24 -11.60 3.50
C GLU A 182 -7.51 -11.01 4.11
N ILE A 183 -7.71 -9.71 3.92
CA ILE A 183 -8.90 -9.02 4.38
C ILE A 183 -9.83 -8.76 3.18
N SER A 184 -10.99 -9.38 3.18
CA SER A 184 -12.03 -9.10 2.21
C SER A 184 -12.92 -7.95 2.66
N SER A 185 -13.52 -7.25 1.70
CA SER A 185 -14.51 -6.22 1.96
C SER A 185 -15.62 -6.76 2.86
N SER A 186 -15.84 -6.09 3.98
CA SER A 186 -16.92 -6.39 4.94
C SER A 186 -17.29 -5.09 5.65
N PRO A 187 -18.55 -4.86 5.98
CA PRO A 187 -18.96 -3.74 6.82
C PRO A 187 -18.20 -3.70 8.16
N THR A 188 -17.76 -4.85 8.66
CA THR A 188 -16.96 -4.97 9.88
C THR A 188 -15.58 -4.33 9.75
N TYR A 189 -15.02 -4.29 8.54
CA TYR A 189 -13.69 -3.77 8.25
C TYR A 189 -13.68 -2.37 7.61
N GLY A 190 -14.81 -1.65 7.64
CA GLY A 190 -14.82 -0.22 7.29
C GLY A 190 -14.97 0.10 5.81
N TRP A 191 -15.26 -0.89 4.94
CA TRP A 191 -15.72 -0.64 3.57
C TRP A 191 -16.74 -1.68 3.12
N ASP A 192 -17.76 -1.21 2.38
CA ASP A 192 -18.79 -2.06 1.79
C ASP A 192 -18.20 -2.85 0.59
N PRO A 193 -18.56 -4.12 0.39
CA PRO A 193 -18.25 -4.86 -0.84
C PRO A 193 -18.62 -4.13 -2.13
N LYS A 194 -19.70 -3.35 -2.12
CA LYS A 194 -20.15 -2.56 -3.28
C LYS A 194 -19.23 -1.37 -3.59
N GLU A 195 -18.57 -0.82 -2.57
CA GLU A 195 -17.66 0.31 -2.68
C GLU A 195 -16.21 -0.15 -2.93
N ALA A 196 -15.88 -1.39 -2.56
CA ALA A 196 -14.52 -1.91 -2.63
C ALA A 196 -13.90 -1.77 -4.03
N GLU A 197 -14.66 -2.07 -5.08
CA GLU A 197 -14.18 -1.98 -6.45
C GLU A 197 -13.86 -0.54 -6.85
N GLN A 198 -14.65 0.40 -6.38
CA GLN A 198 -14.45 1.83 -6.59
C GLN A 198 -13.25 2.33 -5.77
N LEU A 199 -13.18 2.01 -4.48
CA LEU A 199 -12.10 2.46 -3.58
C LEU A 199 -10.71 2.00 -4.07
N PHE A 200 -10.60 0.78 -4.57
CA PHE A 200 -9.35 0.20 -5.08
C PHE A 200 -9.18 0.39 -6.60
N MET A 201 -9.95 1.29 -7.20
CA MET A 201 -9.82 1.58 -8.64
C MET A 201 -8.46 2.19 -8.94
N ASN A 202 -7.75 1.58 -9.90
CA ASN A 202 -6.48 2.10 -10.38
C ASN A 202 -6.67 3.21 -11.42
N MET A 203 -6.04 4.34 -11.21
CA MET A 203 -6.00 5.47 -12.14
C MET A 203 -4.82 5.31 -13.11
N ASN A 204 -5.06 4.69 -14.27
CA ASN A 204 -4.02 4.36 -15.25
C ASN A 204 -4.14 5.11 -16.57
N ARG A 205 -5.31 5.69 -16.86
CA ARG A 205 -5.65 6.40 -18.10
C ARG A 205 -6.31 7.75 -17.79
N PRO A 206 -6.32 8.69 -18.73
CA PRO A 206 -7.02 9.96 -18.56
C PRO A 206 -8.50 9.82 -18.19
N GLU A 207 -9.16 8.78 -18.72
CA GLU A 207 -10.58 8.50 -18.42
C GLU A 207 -10.77 8.12 -16.95
N ASP A 208 -9.82 7.35 -16.37
CA ASP A 208 -9.85 6.96 -14.96
C ASP A 208 -9.74 8.20 -14.06
N TYR A 209 -8.88 9.16 -14.42
CA TYR A 209 -8.74 10.42 -13.71
C TYR A 209 -10.04 11.24 -13.71
N ILE A 210 -10.71 11.34 -14.86
CA ILE A 210 -12.00 12.02 -14.96
C ILE A 210 -13.04 11.33 -14.06
N GLN A 211 -13.04 10.01 -14.04
CA GLN A 211 -13.93 9.23 -13.19
C GLN A 211 -13.66 9.47 -11.71
N VAL A 212 -12.40 9.45 -11.29
CA VAL A 212 -11.99 9.76 -9.89
C VAL A 212 -12.48 11.14 -9.47
N CYS A 213 -12.24 12.16 -10.29
CA CYS A 213 -12.69 13.52 -9.99
C CYS A 213 -14.22 13.61 -9.85
N ARG A 214 -14.99 12.90 -10.69
CA ARG A 214 -16.46 12.87 -10.59
C ARG A 214 -16.94 12.21 -9.31
N LEU A 215 -16.32 11.10 -8.89
CA LEU A 215 -16.71 10.37 -7.69
C LEU A 215 -16.51 11.23 -6.44
N LEU A 216 -15.39 11.91 -6.32
CA LEU A 216 -15.09 12.77 -5.17
C LEU A 216 -15.94 14.06 -5.15
N SER A 217 -16.39 14.57 -6.31
CA SER A 217 -17.27 15.76 -6.37
C SER A 217 -18.73 15.47 -6.00
N GLN A 218 -19.10 14.20 -5.73
CA GLN A 218 -20.46 13.78 -5.38
C GLN A 218 -20.63 13.50 -3.89
N GLU A 219 -19.54 13.54 -3.12
CA GLU A 219 -19.50 13.48 -1.66
C GLU A 219 -19.59 14.90 -1.06
#